data_557843a9140c4f67b643c06bddff4cd0
#
_entry.id   557843a9140c4f67b643c06bddff4cd0
#
_cell.length_a   1.000
_cell.length_b   1.000
_cell.length_c   1.000
_cell.angle_alpha   90.00
_cell.angle_beta   90.00
_cell.angle_gamma   90.00
#
_symmetry.space_group_name_H-M   'P 1'
#
loop_
_entity.id
_entity.type
_entity.pdbx_description
1 polymer ?
#
loop_
_entity_poly.entity_id
_entity_poly.type
_entity_poly.pdbx_seq_one_letter_code
_entity_poly.pdbx_strand_id
1 'polypeptide(L)'
;MAPAGVVALAQECEKAGFDRVGISDVLLWPDSFMLQALVAAGTERVEIGAMVTNPYSRHPAVLASALATLDEISGGRAFLGLGVGAGLETVGINYPRPVRTLRESITVIRSLLDGETVGFAGETVHLEPSRLV
;
A
#
# COMPACT_ATOMS: atom_id res chain seq x y z
N MET A 1 -14.65 4.56 -12.19
CA MET A 1 -15.67 3.65 -11.58
C MET A 1 -16.01 4.20 -10.20
N ALA A 2 -17.27 4.20 -9.80
CA ALA A 2 -17.67 4.61 -8.45
C ALA A 2 -17.20 3.57 -7.41
N PRO A 3 -16.91 3.97 -6.14
CA PRO A 3 -16.42 3.04 -5.11
C PRO A 3 -17.29 1.78 -4.94
N ALA A 4 -18.61 1.91 -4.95
CA ALA A 4 -19.52 0.76 -4.88
C ALA A 4 -19.34 -0.24 -6.04
N GLY A 5 -19.02 0.23 -7.25
CA GLY A 5 -18.73 -0.63 -8.39
C GLY A 5 -17.42 -1.39 -8.25
N VAL A 6 -16.42 -0.81 -7.56
CA VAL A 6 -15.15 -1.51 -7.27
C VAL A 6 -15.39 -2.68 -6.31
N VAL A 7 -16.19 -2.47 -5.27
CA VAL A 7 -16.56 -3.54 -4.32
C VAL A 7 -17.31 -4.67 -5.02
N ALA A 8 -18.34 -4.31 -5.83
CA ALA A 8 -19.11 -5.30 -6.57
C ALA A 8 -18.23 -6.13 -7.53
N LEU A 9 -17.29 -5.50 -8.23
CA LEU A 9 -16.34 -6.20 -9.10
C LEU A 9 -15.44 -7.16 -8.30
N ALA A 10 -14.94 -6.72 -7.15
CA ALA A 10 -14.11 -7.58 -6.29
C ALA A 10 -14.89 -8.80 -5.77
N GLN A 11 -16.16 -8.64 -5.42
CA GLN A 11 -17.04 -9.74 -5.05
C GLN A 11 -17.28 -10.73 -6.21
N GLU A 12 -17.43 -10.24 -7.43
CA GLU A 12 -17.53 -11.11 -8.62
C GLU A 12 -16.22 -11.85 -8.89
N CYS A 13 -15.06 -11.18 -8.72
CA CYS A 13 -13.76 -11.86 -8.80
C CYS A 13 -13.65 -12.98 -7.76
N GLU A 14 -14.07 -12.71 -6.52
CA GLU A 14 -14.06 -13.69 -5.44
C GLU A 14 -14.95 -14.90 -5.75
N LYS A 15 -16.16 -14.69 -6.27
CA LYS A 15 -17.08 -15.75 -6.71
C LYS A 15 -16.50 -16.54 -7.88
N ALA A 16 -15.79 -15.88 -8.79
CA ALA A 16 -15.14 -16.51 -9.93
C ALA A 16 -13.88 -17.31 -9.57
N GLY A 17 -13.46 -17.29 -8.30
CA GLY A 17 -12.34 -18.09 -7.80
C GLY A 17 -10.98 -17.41 -7.89
N PHE A 18 -10.91 -16.09 -8.09
CA PHE A 18 -9.65 -15.37 -8.00
C PHE A 18 -9.11 -15.40 -6.57
N ASP A 19 -7.80 -15.52 -6.42
CA ASP A 19 -7.13 -15.52 -5.12
C ASP A 19 -6.80 -14.12 -4.63
N ARG A 20 -6.60 -13.17 -5.55
CA ARG A 20 -6.09 -11.83 -5.23
C ARG A 20 -6.75 -10.75 -6.08
N VAL A 21 -7.05 -9.62 -5.43
CA VAL A 21 -7.51 -8.38 -6.07
C VAL A 21 -6.53 -7.25 -5.74
N GLY A 22 -5.91 -6.67 -6.76
CA GLY A 22 -5.01 -5.54 -6.62
C GLY A 22 -5.65 -4.24 -7.11
N ILE A 23 -5.49 -3.15 -6.35
CA ILE A 23 -5.95 -1.82 -6.74
C ILE A 23 -4.74 -0.93 -7.03
N SER A 24 -4.68 -0.37 -8.23
CA SER A 24 -3.60 0.53 -8.63
C SER A 24 -3.68 1.87 -7.87
N ASP A 25 -2.52 2.34 -7.39
CA ASP A 25 -2.39 3.65 -6.76
C ASP A 25 -1.92 4.68 -7.80
N VAL A 26 -2.89 5.25 -8.52
CA VAL A 26 -2.68 6.21 -9.60
C VAL A 26 -3.00 7.61 -9.10
N LEU A 27 -2.06 8.55 -9.29
CA LEU A 27 -2.25 9.93 -8.91
C LEU A 27 -3.53 10.53 -9.51
N LEU A 28 -4.23 11.34 -8.71
CA LEU A 28 -5.46 12.05 -9.09
C LEU A 28 -6.65 11.13 -9.43
N TRP A 29 -6.53 9.83 -9.22
CA TRP A 29 -7.63 8.88 -9.24
C TRP A 29 -8.22 8.71 -7.82
N PRO A 30 -9.38 8.05 -7.65
CA PRO A 30 -9.88 7.72 -6.32
C PRO A 30 -8.81 7.03 -5.48
N ASP A 31 -8.66 7.46 -4.23
CA ASP A 31 -7.60 6.98 -3.35
C ASP A 31 -7.62 5.47 -3.22
N SER A 32 -6.49 4.86 -3.54
CA SER A 32 -6.33 3.40 -3.62
C SER A 32 -6.56 2.73 -2.26
N PHE A 33 -6.03 3.30 -1.17
CA PHE A 33 -6.16 2.70 0.17
C PHE A 33 -7.58 2.77 0.72
N MET A 34 -8.31 3.86 0.41
CA MET A 34 -9.74 3.96 0.72
C MET A 34 -10.56 2.89 0.00
N LEU A 35 -10.25 2.65 -1.28
CA LEU A 35 -10.92 1.60 -2.07
C LEU A 35 -10.56 0.20 -1.55
N GLN A 36 -9.29 -0.03 -1.20
CA GLN A 36 -8.84 -1.31 -0.62
C GLN A 36 -9.57 -1.62 0.69
N ALA A 37 -9.74 -0.64 1.57
CA ALA A 37 -10.48 -0.81 2.82
C ALA A 37 -11.95 -1.18 2.58
N LEU A 38 -12.61 -0.54 1.60
CA LEU A 38 -13.99 -0.88 1.22
C LEU A 38 -14.10 -2.29 0.65
N VAL A 39 -13.16 -2.71 -0.20
CA VAL A 39 -13.12 -4.06 -0.77
C VAL A 39 -12.84 -5.09 0.33
N ALA A 40 -11.89 -4.81 1.22
CA ALA A 40 -11.56 -5.69 2.34
C ALA A 40 -12.78 -5.95 3.24
N ALA A 41 -13.56 -4.91 3.53
CA ALA A 41 -14.79 -5.02 4.32
C ALA A 41 -15.95 -5.70 3.56
N GLY A 42 -15.92 -5.69 2.24
CA GLY A 42 -16.98 -6.24 1.37
C GLY A 42 -16.68 -7.63 0.79
N THR A 43 -15.54 -8.24 1.11
CA THR A 43 -15.10 -9.56 0.63
C THR A 43 -14.64 -10.44 1.79
N GLU A 44 -14.61 -11.76 1.61
CA GLU A 44 -14.30 -12.70 2.70
C GLU A 44 -13.00 -13.49 2.48
N ARG A 45 -12.58 -13.72 1.23
CA ARG A 45 -11.53 -14.67 0.90
C ARG A 45 -10.36 -14.07 0.12
N VAL A 46 -10.63 -13.20 -0.86
CA VAL A 46 -9.56 -12.67 -1.72
C VAL A 46 -8.56 -11.84 -0.93
N GLU A 47 -7.29 -12.01 -1.23
CA GLU A 47 -6.26 -11.08 -0.78
C GLU A 47 -6.46 -9.72 -1.46
N ILE A 48 -6.26 -8.64 -0.71
CA ILE A 48 -6.47 -7.26 -1.17
C ILE A 48 -5.26 -6.39 -0.88
N GLY A 49 -4.88 -5.56 -1.83
CA GLY A 49 -3.75 -4.65 -1.64
C GLY A 49 -3.47 -3.73 -2.81
N ALA A 50 -2.41 -2.94 -2.67
CA ALA A 50 -1.95 -2.07 -3.74
C ALA A 50 -1.21 -2.87 -4.83
N MET A 51 -1.52 -2.58 -6.10
CA MET A 51 -0.84 -3.18 -7.24
C MET A 51 -0.64 -2.14 -8.37
N VAL A 52 0.32 -1.27 -8.20
CA VAL A 52 1.25 -1.07 -7.08
C VAL A 52 1.14 0.35 -6.54
N THR A 53 1.65 0.61 -5.31
CA THR A 53 1.90 1.95 -4.79
C THR A 53 3.39 2.29 -4.86
N ASN A 54 3.78 3.47 -4.38
CA ASN A 54 5.15 3.95 -4.43
C ASN A 54 5.57 4.66 -3.12
N PRO A 55 6.87 4.69 -2.79
CA PRO A 55 7.35 5.28 -1.54
C PRO A 55 7.60 6.80 -1.60
N TYR A 56 7.26 7.46 -2.71
CA TYR A 56 7.50 8.88 -2.90
C TYR A 56 6.27 9.73 -2.61
N SER A 57 5.09 9.29 -3.05
CA SER A 57 3.83 9.96 -2.72
C SER A 57 3.35 9.63 -1.32
N ARG A 58 3.81 8.51 -0.74
CA ARG A 58 3.54 8.10 0.65
C ARG A 58 4.83 7.62 1.30
N HIS A 59 5.20 8.22 2.43
CA HIS A 59 6.36 7.78 3.19
C HIS A 59 6.23 6.29 3.59
N PRO A 60 7.34 5.49 3.59
CA PRO A 60 7.30 4.06 3.94
C PRO A 60 6.62 3.75 5.28
N ALA A 61 6.82 4.59 6.30
CA ALA A 61 6.16 4.42 7.59
C ALA A 61 4.63 4.60 7.50
N VAL A 62 4.17 5.51 6.63
CA VAL A 62 2.73 5.72 6.37
C VAL A 62 2.15 4.53 5.60
N LEU A 63 2.93 3.96 4.66
CA LEU A 63 2.54 2.73 3.96
C LEU A 63 2.44 1.54 4.92
N ALA A 64 3.38 1.39 5.85
CA ALA A 64 3.33 0.35 6.86
C ALA A 64 2.08 0.47 7.75
N SER A 65 1.75 1.68 8.21
CA SER A 65 0.54 1.93 8.99
C SER A 65 -0.74 1.62 8.21
N ALA A 66 -0.81 2.06 6.96
CA ALA A 66 -1.97 1.78 6.10
C ALA A 66 -2.13 0.28 5.83
N LEU A 67 -1.02 -0.45 5.60
CA LEU A 67 -1.04 -1.90 5.39
C LEU A 67 -1.47 -2.65 6.65
N ALA A 68 -0.96 -2.28 7.83
CA ALA A 68 -1.38 -2.89 9.09
C ALA A 68 -2.89 -2.71 9.34
N THR A 69 -3.41 -1.51 9.12
CA THR A 69 -4.84 -1.22 9.22
C THR A 69 -5.66 -2.04 8.22
N LEU A 70 -5.19 -2.14 6.97
CA LEU A 70 -5.85 -2.96 5.95
C LEU A 70 -5.86 -4.44 6.32
N ASP A 71 -4.77 -4.91 6.92
CA ASP A 71 -4.65 -6.30 7.37
C ASP A 71 -5.65 -6.62 8.49
N GLU A 72 -5.82 -5.73 9.45
CA GLU A 72 -6.87 -5.85 10.48
C GLU A 72 -8.28 -5.87 9.88
N ILE A 73 -8.60 -4.92 8.99
CA ILE A 73 -9.92 -4.83 8.33
C ILE A 73 -10.20 -6.11 7.53
N SER A 74 -9.20 -6.64 6.85
CA SER A 74 -9.35 -7.82 5.99
C SER A 74 -9.26 -9.15 6.74
N GLY A 75 -8.86 -9.16 8.01
CA GLY A 75 -8.61 -10.39 8.76
C GLY A 75 -7.40 -11.17 8.27
N GLY A 76 -6.29 -10.48 7.99
CA GLY A 76 -5.02 -11.09 7.60
C GLY A 76 -4.86 -11.35 6.10
N ARG A 77 -5.64 -10.65 5.23
CA ARG A 77 -5.63 -10.84 3.77
C ARG A 77 -4.93 -9.71 3.02
N ALA A 78 -4.25 -8.79 3.72
CA ALA A 78 -3.62 -7.66 3.06
C ALA A 78 -2.29 -8.02 2.40
N PHE A 79 -2.00 -7.39 1.26
CA PHE A 79 -0.67 -7.41 0.65
C PHE A 79 -0.26 -6.02 0.18
N LEU A 80 1.03 -5.81 -0.03
CA LEU A 80 1.58 -4.58 -0.57
C LEU A 80 2.45 -4.85 -1.80
N GLY A 81 1.99 -4.38 -2.97
CA GLY A 81 2.84 -4.23 -4.14
C GLY A 81 3.49 -2.85 -4.12
N LEU A 82 4.81 -2.80 -4.18
CA LEU A 82 5.59 -1.56 -4.17
C LEU A 82 6.38 -1.41 -5.46
N GLY A 83 6.25 -0.27 -6.10
CA GLY A 83 6.93 0.10 -7.33
C GLY A 83 7.59 1.48 -7.24
N VAL A 84 8.24 1.89 -8.32
CA VAL A 84 8.95 3.18 -8.37
C VAL A 84 8.05 4.39 -8.61
N GLY A 85 6.75 4.15 -8.86
CA GLY A 85 5.82 5.20 -9.23
C GLY A 85 5.90 5.57 -10.71
N ALA A 86 4.88 6.28 -11.17
CA ALA A 86 4.79 6.85 -12.52
C ALA A 86 3.98 8.15 -12.46
N GLY A 87 4.34 9.13 -13.29
CA GLY A 87 3.63 10.41 -13.37
C GLY A 87 3.77 11.31 -12.15
N LEU A 88 4.72 11.02 -11.24
CA LEU A 88 4.93 11.75 -9.98
C LEU A 88 5.33 13.21 -10.23
N GLU A 89 5.99 13.48 -11.35
CA GLU A 89 6.35 14.83 -11.81
C GLU A 89 5.14 15.73 -12.01
N THR A 90 3.96 15.18 -12.29
CA THR A 90 2.71 15.94 -12.42
C THR A 90 2.36 16.71 -11.13
N VAL A 91 2.77 16.19 -9.99
CA VAL A 91 2.57 16.84 -8.67
C VAL A 91 3.88 17.35 -8.07
N GLY A 92 4.93 17.50 -8.89
CA GLY A 92 6.22 18.05 -8.47
C GLY A 92 7.08 17.10 -7.63
N ILE A 93 6.77 15.82 -7.61
CA ILE A 93 7.56 14.83 -6.89
C ILE A 93 8.67 14.28 -7.80
N ASN A 94 9.91 14.46 -7.38
CA ASN A 94 11.07 13.79 -7.99
C ASN A 94 11.29 12.43 -7.33
N TYR A 95 11.76 11.46 -8.12
CA TYR A 95 12.03 10.10 -7.64
C TYR A 95 13.47 9.66 -7.95
N PRO A 96 14.47 10.28 -7.29
CA PRO A 96 15.87 9.90 -7.47
C PRO A 96 16.14 8.51 -6.90
N ARG A 97 17.14 7.82 -7.49
CA ARG A 97 17.65 6.54 -6.99
C ARG A 97 16.55 5.49 -6.71
N PRO A 98 15.68 5.17 -7.67
CA PRO A 98 14.46 4.39 -7.43
C PRO A 98 14.73 3.00 -6.81
N VAL A 99 15.75 2.30 -7.24
CA VAL A 99 16.11 0.98 -6.68
C VAL A 99 16.56 1.10 -5.21
N ARG A 100 17.32 2.14 -4.88
CA ARG A 100 17.77 2.41 -3.50
C ARG A 100 16.57 2.73 -2.63
N THR A 101 15.72 3.64 -3.08
CA THR A 101 14.51 4.05 -2.34
C THR A 101 13.59 2.85 -2.07
N LEU A 102 13.35 1.99 -3.06
CA LEU A 102 12.57 0.77 -2.86
C LEU A 102 13.18 -0.15 -1.81
N ARG A 103 14.49 -0.39 -1.87
CA ARG A 103 15.21 -1.24 -0.90
C ARG A 103 15.09 -0.70 0.52
N GLU A 104 15.37 0.59 0.72
CA GLU A 104 15.28 1.24 2.01
C GLU A 104 13.84 1.25 2.54
N SER A 105 12.87 1.51 1.66
CA SER A 105 11.44 1.48 2.00
C SER A 105 10.97 0.10 2.45
N ILE A 106 11.37 -0.95 1.74
CA ILE A 106 11.02 -2.34 2.12
C ILE A 106 11.59 -2.68 3.49
N THR A 107 12.83 -2.26 3.78
CA THR A 107 13.45 -2.47 5.09
C THR A 107 12.62 -1.81 6.19
N VAL A 108 12.31 -0.51 6.04
CA VAL A 108 11.53 0.24 7.04
C VAL A 108 10.14 -0.36 7.23
N ILE A 109 9.43 -0.68 6.12
CA ILE A 109 8.08 -1.25 6.18
C ILE A 109 8.08 -2.58 6.93
N ARG A 110 9.01 -3.49 6.62
CA ARG A 110 9.07 -4.81 7.27
C ARG A 110 9.35 -4.69 8.76
N SER A 111 10.38 -3.93 9.17
CA SER A 111 10.70 -3.76 10.58
C SER A 111 9.54 -3.14 11.38
N LEU A 112 8.82 -2.18 10.81
CA LEU A 112 7.64 -1.61 11.46
C LEU A 112 6.50 -2.64 11.61
N LEU A 113 6.25 -3.45 10.58
CA LEU A 113 5.22 -4.51 10.61
C LEU A 113 5.59 -5.64 11.56
N ASP A 114 6.88 -5.91 11.76
CA ASP A 114 7.39 -6.86 12.76
C ASP A 114 7.26 -6.33 14.21
N GLY A 115 6.71 -5.12 14.41
CA GLY A 115 6.46 -4.51 15.71
C GLY A 115 7.68 -3.85 16.34
N GLU A 116 8.75 -3.65 15.58
CA GLU A 116 9.98 -3.01 16.07
C GLU A 116 9.80 -1.49 16.25
N THR A 117 10.61 -0.92 17.14
CA THR A 117 10.87 0.53 17.14
C THR A 117 11.98 0.80 16.14
N VAL A 118 11.65 1.48 15.05
CA VAL A 118 12.54 1.69 13.90
C VAL A 118 13.02 3.13 13.84
N GLY A 119 14.33 3.33 13.88
CA GLY A 119 15.00 4.54 13.43
C GLY A 119 15.79 4.21 12.16
N PHE A 120 15.67 5.00 11.12
CA PHE A 120 16.32 4.74 9.84
C PHE A 120 16.89 6.02 9.24
N ALA A 121 18.20 6.01 8.95
CA ALA A 121 18.91 7.12 8.33
C ALA A 121 19.56 6.61 7.02
N GLY A 122 18.74 6.41 6.00
CA GLY A 122 19.18 5.96 4.68
C GLY A 122 19.62 7.12 3.78
N GLU A 123 19.96 6.80 2.55
CA GLU A 123 20.31 7.82 1.53
C GLU A 123 19.06 8.52 0.98
N THR A 124 17.91 7.87 0.99
CA THR A 124 16.67 8.36 0.39
C THR A 124 15.47 8.28 1.33
N VAL A 125 15.52 7.45 2.35
CA VAL A 125 14.49 7.29 3.37
C VAL A 125 15.05 7.68 4.72
N HIS A 126 14.30 8.49 5.47
CA HIS A 126 14.63 8.87 6.84
C HIS A 126 13.42 8.63 7.74
N LEU A 127 13.65 8.06 8.92
CA LEU A 127 12.63 7.87 9.95
C LEU A 127 13.26 8.06 11.33
N GLU A 128 12.74 8.97 12.12
CA GLU A 128 13.07 9.05 13.54
C GLU A 128 12.54 7.83 14.27
N PRO A 129 13.15 7.41 15.42
CA PRO A 129 12.70 6.23 16.15
C PRO A 129 11.19 6.23 16.41
N SER A 130 10.49 5.32 15.75
CA SER A 130 9.02 5.24 15.72
C SER A 130 8.58 3.78 15.67
N ARG A 131 7.34 3.51 16.11
CA ARG A 131 6.72 2.19 15.97
C ARG A 131 5.25 2.34 15.59
N LEU A 132 4.66 1.29 15.04
CA LEU A 132 3.20 1.23 14.85
C LEU A 132 2.50 1.07 16.21
N VAL A 133 1.30 1.68 16.34
CA VAL A 133 0.44 1.64 17.53
C VAL A 133 -0.84 0.91 17.21
#